data_a0c22dd7a284e1ff86872ae30bf1a2e7
#
_entry.id   a0c22dd7a284e1ff86872ae30bf1a2e7
#
_cell.length_a   1.000
_cell.length_b   1.000
_cell.length_c   1.000
_cell.angle_alpha   90.00
_cell.angle_beta   90.00
_cell.angle_gamma   90.00
#
_symmetry.space_group_name_H-M   'P 1'
#
loop_
_entity.id
_entity.type
_entity.pdbx_description
1 polymer ?
#
loop_
_entity_poly.entity_id
_entity_poly.type
_entity_poly.pdbx_seq_one_letter_code
_entity_poly.pdbx_strand_id
1 'polypeptide(L)'
;MAEAKAKVLALVSEGMPVHRAMEQLGKKPDTVRIWISRDKKFAQDLADAKESAKENSLKALGVAREDVSFPQFSEMFLDQKVFPHHQDWIDLLEGKDPSWLHPNMIYEPGDKHRLLVNVPPEHAKSTVITVNYSTYRIALNPNVRIIVVSKTLVKAREFVYAIKQRLSHPRWLKLQTTFGPEGGWKEDSDTWRVDTVYLGNDARDSSEKDPTIQALGMGGQIYGARADLIILDDCITTANAHEHEKQINWLQKEVITRLGKNGKLLVVGTRIAANDFYKELRDPKHWSSGKSPFTYMGMPAVLQYADKPKDWTTLWPKSDVAWDGDADTPDEEGLYPKWDGPTLARRRGEVTPSTWALVYQQEDITEDSIFPPELVQGSVNGMRKRGLLRPGAAGHPTQVEGYTVVGFDPAMGAGHAAFVAMTYNRMDGKIYILDCHNMSEPNPQKIRQAIEDFVQKYKPQELRVEINAHQKAYALDTDLQQWLATYGVRLNAHFTGKNKWDTNFGVASMSTLFGTVANGKHQKNNIIELPSTEGSEGLKALVQQLLTWKPETKGKTDCVMAMWFGVLRCREFMQQNSVVQKYAHNRWATRAQSQKRYSVNLDEIIAEQWQQTYG
;
A
#
# COMPACT_ATOMS: atom_id res chain seq x y z
N MET A 1 -40.03 -47.47 14.70
CA MET A 1 -39.85 -46.88 13.32
C MET A 1 -40.51 -45.50 13.23
N ALA A 2 -41.76 -45.33 13.66
CA ALA A 2 -42.44 -44.02 13.67
C ALA A 2 -41.69 -42.97 14.51
N GLU A 3 -41.21 -43.31 15.70
CA GLU A 3 -40.46 -42.40 16.57
C GLU A 3 -39.11 -41.96 15.91
N ALA A 4 -38.42 -42.87 15.24
CA ALA A 4 -37.20 -42.52 14.53
C ALA A 4 -37.45 -41.56 13.35
N LYS A 5 -38.55 -41.74 12.61
CA LYS A 5 -38.97 -40.84 11.55
C LYS A 5 -39.30 -39.44 12.13
N ALA A 6 -40.05 -39.37 13.22
CA ALA A 6 -40.38 -38.11 13.85
C ALA A 6 -39.13 -37.35 14.35
N LYS A 7 -38.16 -38.06 14.95
CA LYS A 7 -36.87 -37.45 15.37
C LYS A 7 -36.06 -36.95 14.19
N VAL A 8 -36.04 -37.68 13.06
CA VAL A 8 -35.38 -37.22 11.83
C VAL A 8 -36.04 -35.92 11.33
N LEU A 9 -37.36 -35.85 11.29
CA LEU A 9 -38.10 -34.66 10.83
C LEU A 9 -37.81 -33.46 11.74
N ALA A 10 -37.78 -33.65 13.06
CA ALA A 10 -37.46 -32.60 14.03
C ALA A 10 -36.04 -32.05 13.81
N LEU A 11 -35.05 -32.94 13.73
CA LEU A 11 -33.64 -32.54 13.49
C LEU A 11 -33.47 -31.83 12.12
N VAL A 12 -34.19 -32.29 11.10
CA VAL A 12 -34.14 -31.67 9.79
C VAL A 12 -34.80 -30.29 9.79
N SER A 13 -35.91 -30.10 10.47
CA SER A 13 -36.57 -28.79 10.61
C SER A 13 -35.73 -27.76 11.38
N GLU A 14 -34.80 -28.23 12.23
CA GLU A 14 -33.79 -27.41 12.89
C GLU A 14 -32.55 -27.11 12.02
N GLY A 15 -32.54 -27.57 10.76
CA GLY A 15 -31.46 -27.32 9.79
C GLY A 15 -30.39 -28.42 9.70
N MET A 16 -30.60 -29.57 10.39
CA MET A 16 -29.68 -30.70 10.29
C MET A 16 -29.91 -31.49 8.98
N PRO A 17 -28.88 -31.84 8.19
CA PRO A 17 -29.07 -32.68 7.02
C PRO A 17 -29.57 -34.04 7.38
N VAL A 18 -30.31 -34.58 6.46
CA VAL A 18 -30.95 -35.91 6.61
C VAL A 18 -29.93 -37.02 6.94
N HIS A 19 -28.76 -37.03 6.28
CA HIS A 19 -27.75 -38.05 6.56
C HIS A 19 -27.18 -37.93 7.98
N ARG A 20 -26.93 -36.69 8.46
CA ARG A 20 -26.46 -36.44 9.82
C ARG A 20 -27.54 -36.78 10.87
N ALA A 21 -28.79 -36.40 10.60
CA ALA A 21 -29.91 -36.78 11.46
C ALA A 21 -30.04 -38.32 11.53
N MET A 22 -29.78 -39.04 10.44
CA MET A 22 -29.75 -40.50 10.44
C MET A 22 -28.58 -41.07 11.25
N GLU A 23 -27.37 -40.53 11.03
CA GLU A 23 -26.16 -40.95 11.77
C GLU A 23 -26.34 -40.72 13.31
N GLN A 24 -26.88 -39.56 13.69
CA GLN A 24 -27.15 -39.25 15.12
C GLN A 24 -28.12 -40.25 15.76
N LEU A 25 -29.01 -40.83 14.99
CA LEU A 25 -29.91 -41.87 15.42
C LEU A 25 -29.36 -43.30 15.23
N GLY A 26 -28.06 -43.44 14.91
CA GLY A 26 -27.41 -44.72 14.72
C GLY A 26 -27.93 -45.50 13.50
N LYS A 27 -28.49 -44.84 12.50
CA LYS A 27 -29.03 -45.44 11.29
C LYS A 27 -28.20 -45.13 10.09
N LYS A 28 -28.16 -46.08 9.15
CA LYS A 28 -27.46 -45.87 7.84
C LYS A 28 -28.21 -44.79 7.04
N PRO A 29 -27.50 -43.85 6.39
CA PRO A 29 -28.12 -42.80 5.58
C PRO A 29 -29.06 -43.31 4.50
N ASP A 30 -28.71 -44.44 3.83
CA ASP A 30 -29.55 -45.04 2.80
C ASP A 30 -30.90 -45.55 3.30
N THR A 31 -31.08 -45.74 4.60
CA THR A 31 -32.35 -46.13 5.19
C THR A 31 -33.47 -45.12 4.93
N VAL A 32 -33.11 -43.82 4.80
CA VAL A 32 -34.10 -42.79 4.50
C VAL A 32 -34.69 -42.93 3.12
N ARG A 33 -33.90 -43.36 2.11
CA ARG A 33 -34.40 -43.64 0.76
C ARG A 33 -35.48 -44.73 0.77
N ILE A 34 -35.30 -45.77 1.58
CA ILE A 34 -36.29 -46.83 1.78
C ILE A 34 -37.56 -46.28 2.48
N TRP A 35 -37.40 -45.36 3.43
CA TRP A 35 -38.55 -44.73 4.08
C TRP A 35 -39.35 -43.86 3.11
N ILE A 36 -38.67 -43.04 2.31
CA ILE A 36 -39.29 -42.19 1.27
C ILE A 36 -40.06 -43.04 0.27
N SER A 37 -39.46 -44.13 -0.23
CA SER A 37 -40.11 -45.01 -1.24
C SER A 37 -41.34 -45.78 -0.71
N ARG A 38 -41.36 -46.08 0.59
CA ARG A 38 -42.42 -46.87 1.25
C ARG A 38 -43.50 -46.05 1.96
N ASP A 39 -43.26 -44.79 2.24
CA ASP A 39 -44.13 -43.94 3.01
C ASP A 39 -44.22 -42.56 2.38
N LYS A 40 -45.24 -42.35 1.55
CA LYS A 40 -45.51 -41.10 0.86
C LYS A 40 -45.75 -39.94 1.82
N LYS A 41 -46.34 -40.22 3.01
CA LYS A 41 -46.54 -39.16 4.02
C LYS A 41 -45.23 -38.71 4.63
N PHE A 42 -44.34 -39.64 4.96
CA PHE A 42 -43.01 -39.29 5.46
C PHE A 42 -42.18 -38.53 4.41
N ALA A 43 -42.34 -38.90 3.12
CA ALA A 43 -41.67 -38.15 2.02
C ALA A 43 -42.12 -36.70 1.98
N GLN A 44 -43.42 -36.43 2.12
CA GLN A 44 -43.97 -35.06 2.17
C GLN A 44 -43.55 -34.34 3.46
N ASP A 45 -43.72 -34.98 4.63
CA ASP A 45 -43.32 -34.37 5.91
C ASP A 45 -41.83 -34.01 5.94
N LEU A 46 -40.98 -34.79 5.25
CA LEU A 46 -39.54 -34.53 5.12
C LEU A 46 -39.25 -33.33 4.18
N ALA A 47 -40.00 -33.18 3.10
CA ALA A 47 -39.90 -32.03 2.22
C ALA A 47 -40.34 -30.75 2.96
N ASP A 48 -41.45 -30.83 3.70
CA ASP A 48 -41.96 -29.70 4.51
C ASP A 48 -40.98 -29.32 5.64
N ALA A 49 -40.33 -30.30 6.29
CA ALA A 49 -39.30 -30.05 7.30
C ALA A 49 -38.07 -29.34 6.74
N LYS A 50 -37.64 -29.71 5.53
CA LYS A 50 -36.54 -29.05 4.84
C LYS A 50 -36.88 -27.63 4.45
N GLU A 51 -38.08 -27.39 3.92
CA GLU A 51 -38.54 -26.05 3.54
C GLU A 51 -38.68 -25.16 4.80
N SER A 52 -39.24 -25.71 5.89
CA SER A 52 -39.30 -24.99 7.17
C SER A 52 -37.92 -24.64 7.71
N ALA A 53 -36.93 -25.50 7.55
CA ALA A 53 -35.53 -25.20 7.93
C ALA A 53 -34.95 -24.03 7.13
N LYS A 54 -35.21 -24.00 5.82
CA LYS A 54 -34.81 -22.88 4.94
C LYS A 54 -35.47 -21.59 5.36
N GLU A 55 -36.80 -21.60 5.53
CA GLU A 55 -37.55 -20.42 5.97
C GLU A 55 -37.10 -19.91 7.35
N ASN A 56 -36.87 -20.81 8.31
CA ASN A 56 -36.41 -20.42 9.65
C ASN A 56 -35.02 -19.77 9.62
N SER A 57 -34.11 -20.27 8.78
CA SER A 57 -32.79 -19.66 8.59
C SER A 57 -32.90 -18.25 7.98
N LEU A 58 -33.83 -18.03 7.07
CA LEU A 58 -34.07 -16.74 6.43
C LEU A 58 -34.89 -15.81 7.32
N LYS A 59 -35.87 -16.33 8.09
CA LYS A 59 -36.62 -15.55 9.09
C LYS A 59 -35.69 -15.01 10.18
N ALA A 60 -34.65 -15.75 10.56
CA ALA A 60 -33.63 -15.28 11.50
C ALA A 60 -32.84 -14.07 10.98
N LEU A 61 -32.77 -13.87 9.64
CA LEU A 61 -32.18 -12.71 9.01
C LEU A 61 -33.14 -11.53 8.90
N GLY A 62 -34.43 -11.75 8.99
CA GLY A 62 -35.45 -10.72 8.81
C GLY A 62 -35.62 -10.20 7.38
N VAL A 63 -35.05 -10.88 6.37
CA VAL A 63 -35.09 -10.49 4.96
C VAL A 63 -35.44 -11.68 4.04
N ALA A 64 -35.92 -11.41 2.85
CA ALA A 64 -36.13 -12.43 1.83
C ALA A 64 -34.79 -12.98 1.33
N ARG A 65 -34.82 -14.20 0.74
CA ARG A 65 -33.60 -14.88 0.25
C ARG A 65 -32.81 -14.06 -0.76
N GLU A 66 -33.50 -13.40 -1.68
CA GLU A 66 -32.96 -12.54 -2.71
C GLU A 66 -32.39 -11.23 -2.18
N ASP A 67 -32.81 -10.80 -0.99
CA ASP A 67 -32.43 -9.53 -0.38
C ASP A 67 -31.29 -9.67 0.66
N VAL A 68 -30.76 -10.90 0.87
CA VAL A 68 -29.66 -11.12 1.79
C VAL A 68 -28.43 -10.38 1.31
N SER A 69 -27.94 -9.43 2.09
CA SER A 69 -26.71 -8.70 1.80
C SER A 69 -25.47 -9.58 1.99
N PHE A 70 -24.36 -9.22 1.31
CA PHE A 70 -23.12 -9.97 1.46
C PHE A 70 -22.59 -10.03 2.91
N PRO A 71 -22.60 -8.94 3.73
CA PRO A 71 -22.20 -9.01 5.13
C PRO A 71 -23.04 -10.02 5.92
N GLN A 72 -24.36 -9.97 5.80
CA GLN A 72 -25.26 -10.92 6.46
C GLN A 72 -24.99 -12.36 6.03
N PHE A 73 -24.78 -12.56 4.71
CA PHE A 73 -24.43 -13.87 4.18
C PHE A 73 -23.07 -14.37 4.74
N SER A 74 -22.06 -13.52 4.76
CA SER A 74 -20.73 -13.87 5.23
C SER A 74 -20.72 -14.24 6.72
N GLU A 75 -21.36 -13.44 7.55
CA GLU A 75 -21.42 -13.69 8.99
C GLU A 75 -22.28 -14.92 9.33
N MET A 76 -23.46 -15.05 8.73
CA MET A 76 -24.40 -16.11 9.10
C MET A 76 -24.08 -17.47 8.49
N PHE A 77 -23.51 -17.51 7.29
CA PHE A 77 -23.31 -18.77 6.53
C PHE A 77 -21.86 -19.16 6.34
N LEU A 78 -20.92 -18.22 6.47
CA LEU A 78 -19.48 -18.47 6.31
C LEU A 78 -18.68 -18.27 7.62
N ASP A 79 -19.32 -17.84 8.68
CA ASP A 79 -18.70 -17.53 9.99
C ASP A 79 -17.53 -16.51 9.85
N GLN A 80 -17.72 -15.48 8.99
CA GLN A 80 -16.68 -14.48 8.72
C GLN A 80 -17.24 -13.07 8.75
N LYS A 81 -16.65 -12.23 9.57
CA LYS A 81 -17.00 -10.82 9.69
C LYS A 81 -16.50 -10.03 8.46
N VAL A 82 -17.33 -9.09 8.00
CA VAL A 82 -16.95 -8.14 6.94
C VAL A 82 -16.47 -6.85 7.60
N PHE A 83 -15.20 -6.50 7.36
CA PHE A 83 -14.59 -5.28 7.89
C PHE A 83 -14.81 -4.10 6.92
N PRO A 84 -14.62 -2.84 7.35
CA PRO A 84 -14.94 -1.66 6.54
C PRO A 84 -14.29 -1.66 5.15
N HIS A 85 -13.01 -1.99 5.05
CA HIS A 85 -12.31 -2.07 3.75
C HIS A 85 -12.82 -3.22 2.86
N HIS A 86 -13.30 -4.33 3.47
CA HIS A 86 -13.97 -5.40 2.72
C HIS A 86 -15.31 -4.91 2.16
N GLN A 87 -16.06 -4.11 2.94
CA GLN A 87 -17.34 -3.55 2.49
C GLN A 87 -17.17 -2.66 1.27
N ASP A 88 -16.13 -1.82 1.22
CA ASP A 88 -15.85 -0.99 0.06
C ASP A 88 -15.66 -1.80 -1.23
N TRP A 89 -15.00 -2.97 -1.15
CA TRP A 89 -14.87 -3.87 -2.32
C TRP A 89 -16.20 -4.45 -2.75
N ILE A 90 -17.04 -4.80 -1.79
CA ILE A 90 -18.38 -5.35 -2.07
C ILE A 90 -19.28 -4.28 -2.68
N ASP A 91 -19.22 -3.06 -2.17
CA ASP A 91 -19.96 -1.92 -2.72
C ASP A 91 -19.60 -1.72 -4.21
N LEU A 92 -18.31 -1.73 -4.54
CA LEU A 92 -17.87 -1.66 -5.94
C LEU A 92 -18.39 -2.85 -6.77
N LEU A 93 -18.30 -4.07 -6.25
CA LEU A 93 -18.80 -5.27 -6.92
C LEU A 93 -20.31 -5.22 -7.12
N GLU A 94 -21.05 -4.55 -6.27
CA GLU A 94 -22.49 -4.33 -6.40
C GLU A 94 -22.85 -3.06 -7.20
N GLY A 95 -21.84 -2.32 -7.67
CA GLY A 95 -22.02 -1.11 -8.48
C GLY A 95 -22.41 0.13 -7.66
N LYS A 96 -22.13 0.10 -6.37
CA LYS A 96 -22.27 1.22 -5.43
C LYS A 96 -20.94 1.96 -5.30
N ASP A 97 -21.02 3.20 -4.82
CA ASP A 97 -19.81 3.91 -4.39
C ASP A 97 -19.35 3.38 -3.02
N PRO A 98 -18.04 3.39 -2.70
CA PRO A 98 -17.52 2.90 -1.43
C PRO A 98 -18.15 3.62 -0.24
N SER A 99 -18.60 2.86 0.78
CA SER A 99 -19.30 3.39 1.95
C SER A 99 -18.37 3.91 3.06
N TRP A 100 -17.13 3.44 3.10
CA TRP A 100 -16.16 3.76 4.16
C TRP A 100 -14.94 4.54 3.67
N LEU A 101 -14.83 4.94 2.46
CA LEU A 101 -13.66 5.54 1.81
C LEU A 101 -12.89 6.52 2.73
N HIS A 102 -11.71 6.10 3.19
CA HIS A 102 -10.84 6.96 4.00
C HIS A 102 -10.12 7.99 3.11
N PRO A 103 -9.92 9.27 3.57
CA PRO A 103 -9.31 10.33 2.76
C PRO A 103 -7.90 10.02 2.20
N ASN A 104 -7.18 9.11 2.83
CA ASN A 104 -5.84 8.67 2.39
C ASN A 104 -5.85 7.44 1.48
N MET A 105 -7.00 6.92 1.11
CA MET A 105 -7.17 5.95 0.02
C MET A 105 -7.25 6.67 -1.32
N ILE A 106 -6.86 5.98 -2.37
CA ILE A 106 -6.99 6.50 -3.73
C ILE A 106 -8.29 5.93 -4.30
N TYR A 107 -9.20 6.81 -4.72
CA TYR A 107 -10.43 6.42 -5.41
C TYR A 107 -10.60 7.26 -6.67
N GLU A 108 -10.62 6.57 -7.82
CA GLU A 108 -10.81 7.17 -9.13
C GLU A 108 -12.06 6.53 -9.76
N PRO A 109 -13.19 7.24 -9.80
CA PRO A 109 -14.42 6.68 -10.36
C PRO A 109 -14.33 6.49 -11.88
N GLY A 110 -14.84 5.38 -12.37
CA GLY A 110 -14.87 4.97 -13.77
C GLY A 110 -16.14 4.18 -14.12
N ASP A 111 -16.01 3.17 -14.97
CA ASP A 111 -17.11 2.26 -15.29
C ASP A 111 -17.34 1.28 -14.11
N LYS A 112 -18.58 1.21 -13.63
CA LYS A 112 -19.00 0.31 -12.54
C LYS A 112 -18.90 -1.20 -12.89
N HIS A 113 -18.63 -1.52 -14.14
CA HIS A 113 -18.40 -2.89 -14.60
C HIS A 113 -16.91 -3.22 -14.81
N ARG A 114 -16.02 -2.27 -14.63
CA ARG A 114 -14.57 -2.39 -14.80
C ARG A 114 -13.88 -1.91 -13.53
N LEU A 115 -13.49 -2.86 -12.69
CA LEU A 115 -13.00 -2.58 -11.34
C LEU A 115 -11.53 -2.97 -11.23
N LEU A 116 -10.73 -2.09 -10.65
CA LEU A 116 -9.33 -2.33 -10.31
C LEU A 116 -9.09 -1.97 -8.85
N VAL A 117 -8.68 -2.97 -8.06
CA VAL A 117 -8.45 -2.81 -6.62
C VAL A 117 -7.03 -3.25 -6.27
N ASN A 118 -6.23 -2.32 -5.77
CA ASN A 118 -4.91 -2.62 -5.24
C ASN A 118 -4.91 -2.54 -3.71
N VAL A 119 -4.44 -3.62 -3.09
CA VAL A 119 -4.50 -3.84 -1.64
C VAL A 119 -3.18 -4.48 -1.18
N PRO A 120 -2.69 -4.16 0.03
CA PRO A 120 -1.49 -4.79 0.58
C PRO A 120 -1.64 -6.32 0.70
N PRO A 121 -0.51 -7.04 0.83
CA PRO A 121 -0.54 -8.48 1.07
C PRO A 121 -1.34 -8.83 2.34
N GLU A 122 -1.94 -10.02 2.35
CA GLU A 122 -2.61 -10.62 3.53
C GLU A 122 -3.76 -9.80 4.12
N HIS A 123 -4.41 -8.94 3.33
CA HIS A 123 -5.62 -8.21 3.73
C HIS A 123 -6.91 -8.92 3.28
N ALA A 124 -6.90 -10.25 3.19
CA ALA A 124 -8.03 -11.13 2.89
C ALA A 124 -8.70 -10.93 1.51
N LYS A 125 -8.08 -10.21 0.57
CA LYS A 125 -8.67 -9.93 -0.76
C LYS A 125 -9.19 -11.19 -1.47
N SER A 126 -8.38 -12.23 -1.57
CA SER A 126 -8.78 -13.47 -2.26
C SER A 126 -9.87 -14.23 -1.52
N THR A 127 -9.83 -14.24 -0.19
CA THR A 127 -10.86 -14.90 0.63
C THR A 127 -12.21 -14.21 0.50
N VAL A 128 -12.24 -12.89 0.65
CA VAL A 128 -13.50 -12.11 0.63
C VAL A 128 -14.05 -12.01 -0.79
N ILE A 129 -13.22 -11.57 -1.74
CA ILE A 129 -13.65 -11.29 -3.11
C ILE A 129 -13.79 -12.59 -3.92
N THR A 130 -12.67 -13.33 -4.07
CA THR A 130 -12.64 -14.42 -5.03
C THR A 130 -13.40 -15.64 -4.54
N VAL A 131 -13.29 -15.97 -3.25
CA VAL A 131 -13.93 -17.18 -2.71
C VAL A 131 -15.33 -16.89 -2.18
N ASN A 132 -15.47 -15.98 -1.21
CA ASN A 132 -16.72 -15.80 -0.50
C ASN A 132 -17.76 -15.05 -1.33
N TYR A 133 -17.37 -14.00 -2.06
CA TYR A 133 -18.31 -13.29 -2.92
C TYR A 133 -18.76 -14.15 -4.11
N SER A 134 -17.87 -14.97 -4.70
CA SER A 134 -18.27 -15.94 -5.72
C SER A 134 -19.26 -16.98 -5.17
N THR A 135 -19.02 -17.48 -3.95
CA THR A 135 -19.94 -18.39 -3.27
C THR A 135 -21.31 -17.73 -3.03
N TYR A 136 -21.32 -16.50 -2.56
CA TYR A 136 -22.54 -15.70 -2.39
C TYR A 136 -23.31 -15.54 -3.69
N ARG A 137 -22.65 -15.19 -4.80
CA ARG A 137 -23.29 -15.04 -6.10
C ARG A 137 -23.89 -16.35 -6.62
N ILE A 138 -23.19 -17.47 -6.42
CA ILE A 138 -23.69 -18.81 -6.78
C ILE A 138 -24.90 -19.18 -5.91
N ALA A 139 -24.85 -18.91 -4.61
CA ALA A 139 -25.94 -19.21 -3.68
C ALA A 139 -27.24 -18.44 -4.02
N LEU A 140 -27.13 -17.16 -4.39
CA LEU A 140 -28.28 -16.34 -4.78
C LEU A 140 -28.76 -16.63 -6.20
N ASN A 141 -27.84 -16.87 -7.13
CA ASN A 141 -28.15 -17.12 -8.53
C ASN A 141 -27.26 -18.22 -9.11
N PRO A 142 -27.68 -19.49 -9.09
CA PRO A 142 -26.92 -20.60 -9.66
C PRO A 142 -26.65 -20.49 -11.18
N ASN A 143 -27.39 -19.64 -11.90
CA ASN A 143 -27.17 -19.39 -13.33
C ASN A 143 -25.98 -18.45 -13.60
N VAL A 144 -25.35 -17.88 -12.57
CA VAL A 144 -24.18 -17.01 -12.71
C VAL A 144 -23.00 -17.78 -13.35
N ARG A 145 -22.27 -17.10 -14.22
CA ARG A 145 -21.06 -17.63 -14.88
C ARG A 145 -19.85 -16.86 -14.41
N ILE A 146 -18.98 -17.53 -13.68
CA ILE A 146 -17.80 -16.92 -13.05
C ILE A 146 -16.54 -17.51 -13.67
N ILE A 147 -15.62 -16.66 -14.09
CA ILE A 147 -14.25 -17.04 -14.48
C ILE A 147 -13.28 -16.46 -13.45
N VAL A 148 -12.49 -17.34 -12.84
CA VAL A 148 -11.42 -16.95 -11.91
C VAL A 148 -10.08 -17.16 -12.60
N VAL A 149 -9.31 -16.08 -12.68
CA VAL A 149 -7.97 -16.08 -13.25
C VAL A 149 -6.96 -15.76 -12.16
N SER A 150 -5.84 -16.46 -12.14
CA SER A 150 -4.70 -16.12 -11.31
C SER A 150 -3.40 -16.26 -12.10
N LYS A 151 -2.24 -15.98 -11.48
CA LYS A 151 -0.92 -16.08 -12.13
C LYS A 151 -0.70 -17.42 -12.85
N THR A 152 -1.22 -18.49 -12.28
CA THR A 152 -1.16 -19.85 -12.87
C THR A 152 -2.50 -20.56 -12.75
N LEU A 153 -2.76 -21.53 -13.63
CA LEU A 153 -3.94 -22.37 -13.53
C LEU A 153 -4.01 -23.14 -12.20
N VAL A 154 -2.85 -23.56 -11.66
CA VAL A 154 -2.79 -24.24 -10.36
C VAL A 154 -3.34 -23.34 -9.26
N LYS A 155 -2.92 -22.07 -9.23
CA LYS A 155 -3.42 -21.12 -8.23
C LYS A 155 -4.90 -20.80 -8.40
N ALA A 156 -5.38 -20.64 -9.62
CA ALA A 156 -6.80 -20.45 -9.89
C ALA A 156 -7.66 -21.68 -9.46
N ARG A 157 -7.14 -22.89 -9.61
CA ARG A 157 -7.77 -24.12 -9.12
C ARG A 157 -7.90 -24.16 -7.60
N GLU A 158 -6.97 -23.59 -6.84
CA GLU A 158 -7.07 -23.48 -5.38
C GLU A 158 -8.28 -22.64 -4.98
N PHE A 159 -8.57 -21.55 -5.70
CA PHE A 159 -9.78 -20.76 -5.45
C PHE A 159 -11.06 -21.53 -5.78
N VAL A 160 -11.11 -22.22 -6.91
CA VAL A 160 -12.24 -23.07 -7.26
C VAL A 160 -12.42 -24.17 -6.22
N TYR A 161 -11.34 -24.79 -5.74
CA TYR A 161 -11.39 -25.75 -4.64
C TYR A 161 -12.00 -25.14 -3.37
N ALA A 162 -11.56 -23.96 -2.96
CA ALA A 162 -12.08 -23.27 -1.80
C ALA A 162 -13.58 -22.94 -1.92
N ILE A 163 -14.04 -22.48 -3.10
CA ILE A 163 -15.46 -22.27 -3.38
C ILE A 163 -16.24 -23.58 -3.28
N LYS A 164 -15.74 -24.65 -3.87
CA LYS A 164 -16.34 -26.00 -3.78
C LYS A 164 -16.46 -26.48 -2.32
N GLN A 165 -15.45 -26.19 -1.50
CA GLN A 165 -15.53 -26.51 -0.07
C GLN A 165 -16.69 -25.75 0.62
N ARG A 166 -16.90 -24.44 0.31
CA ARG A 166 -18.08 -23.71 0.84
C ARG A 166 -19.38 -24.38 0.44
N LEU A 167 -19.48 -24.81 -0.80
CA LEU A 167 -20.70 -25.40 -1.36
C LEU A 167 -20.97 -26.84 -0.92
N SER A 168 -19.97 -27.62 -0.46
CA SER A 168 -20.13 -29.05 -0.21
C SER A 168 -19.62 -29.57 1.13
N HIS A 169 -18.73 -28.84 1.83
CA HIS A 169 -18.18 -29.33 3.10
C HIS A 169 -19.15 -29.17 4.26
N PRO A 170 -19.29 -30.15 5.16
CA PRO A 170 -20.23 -30.14 6.29
C PRO A 170 -20.12 -28.94 7.23
N ARG A 171 -18.94 -28.27 7.31
CA ARG A 171 -18.78 -27.05 8.10
C ARG A 171 -19.79 -25.96 7.69
N TRP A 172 -20.09 -25.84 6.42
CA TRP A 172 -21.03 -24.84 5.87
C TRP A 172 -22.38 -25.44 5.54
N LEU A 173 -22.84 -26.31 6.39
CA LEU A 173 -24.07 -27.01 6.21
C LEU A 173 -25.28 -26.09 6.14
N LYS A 174 -25.33 -25.07 7.00
CA LYS A 174 -26.38 -24.06 7.01
C LYS A 174 -26.52 -23.36 5.65
N LEU A 175 -25.38 -23.06 5.01
CA LEU A 175 -25.37 -22.53 3.65
C LEU A 175 -26.01 -23.50 2.66
N GLN A 176 -25.62 -24.77 2.71
CA GLN A 176 -26.10 -25.80 1.78
C GLN A 176 -27.60 -26.07 1.94
N THR A 177 -28.09 -26.15 3.18
CA THR A 177 -29.51 -26.40 3.43
C THR A 177 -30.39 -25.20 3.09
N THR A 178 -29.89 -23.97 3.25
CA THR A 178 -30.67 -22.76 2.98
C THR A 178 -30.73 -22.41 1.50
N PHE A 179 -29.61 -22.51 0.79
CA PHE A 179 -29.50 -22.05 -0.59
C PHE A 179 -29.33 -23.18 -1.62
N GLY A 180 -28.85 -24.33 -1.20
CA GLY A 180 -28.57 -25.43 -2.09
C GLY A 180 -29.79 -26.17 -2.61
N PRO A 181 -29.61 -26.95 -3.71
CA PRO A 181 -30.61 -27.90 -4.17
C PRO A 181 -30.81 -29.02 -3.16
N GLU A 182 -31.89 -29.78 -3.30
CA GLU A 182 -32.29 -30.83 -2.32
C GLU A 182 -31.20 -31.89 -2.09
N GLY A 183 -30.49 -32.28 -3.14
CA GLY A 183 -29.40 -33.26 -3.08
C GLY A 183 -28.06 -32.71 -2.63
N GLY A 184 -27.93 -31.35 -2.55
CA GLY A 184 -26.65 -30.69 -2.41
C GLY A 184 -26.02 -30.30 -3.76
N TRP A 185 -25.24 -29.20 -3.77
CA TRP A 185 -24.65 -28.71 -5.03
C TRP A 185 -23.71 -29.68 -5.72
N LYS A 186 -22.97 -30.50 -4.94
CA LYS A 186 -22.02 -31.45 -5.51
C LYS A 186 -22.73 -32.63 -6.16
N GLU A 187 -23.73 -33.16 -5.51
CA GLU A 187 -24.52 -34.31 -5.94
C GLU A 187 -25.43 -33.98 -7.12
N ASP A 188 -25.90 -32.72 -7.18
CA ASP A 188 -26.70 -32.20 -8.30
C ASP A 188 -25.85 -31.76 -9.50
N SER A 189 -24.52 -31.70 -9.36
CA SER A 189 -23.64 -31.19 -10.42
C SER A 189 -23.42 -32.15 -11.56
N ASP A 190 -23.57 -31.67 -12.80
CA ASP A 190 -23.19 -32.41 -14.02
C ASP A 190 -21.67 -32.61 -14.12
N THR A 191 -20.92 -31.61 -13.64
CA THR A 191 -19.46 -31.63 -13.64
C THR A 191 -18.91 -30.93 -12.39
N TRP A 192 -18.07 -31.66 -11.64
CA TRP A 192 -17.42 -31.17 -10.42
C TRP A 192 -15.89 -31.35 -10.48
N ARG A 193 -15.27 -30.80 -11.55
CA ARG A 193 -13.82 -30.94 -11.81
C ARG A 193 -13.00 -29.95 -10.97
N VAL A 194 -11.70 -30.11 -11.03
CA VAL A 194 -10.75 -29.25 -10.28
C VAL A 194 -10.71 -27.81 -10.78
N ASP A 195 -11.05 -27.58 -12.03
CA ASP A 195 -10.99 -26.30 -12.72
C ASP A 195 -12.33 -25.82 -13.30
N THR A 196 -13.35 -26.68 -13.29
CA THR A 196 -14.63 -26.39 -13.94
C THR A 196 -15.76 -27.04 -13.17
N VAL A 197 -16.81 -26.28 -12.89
CA VAL A 197 -18.04 -26.75 -12.24
C VAL A 197 -19.24 -26.35 -13.09
N TYR A 198 -20.08 -27.31 -13.39
CA TYR A 198 -21.43 -27.14 -13.92
C TYR A 198 -22.40 -27.62 -12.87
N LEU A 199 -23.17 -26.70 -12.29
CA LEU A 199 -24.28 -27.07 -11.41
C LEU A 199 -25.39 -27.73 -12.25
N GLY A 200 -26.10 -28.68 -11.62
CA GLY A 200 -27.11 -29.48 -12.29
C GLY A 200 -28.44 -28.79 -12.45
N ASN A 201 -29.40 -29.55 -13.02
CA ASN A 201 -30.69 -29.04 -13.46
C ASN A 201 -31.63 -28.62 -12.32
N ASP A 202 -31.44 -29.15 -11.09
CA ASP A 202 -32.26 -28.74 -9.95
C ASP A 202 -31.86 -27.36 -9.42
N ALA A 203 -30.60 -26.94 -9.62
CA ALA A 203 -30.10 -25.64 -9.17
C ALA A 203 -29.97 -24.64 -10.30
N ARG A 204 -29.85 -25.05 -11.57
CA ARG A 204 -29.48 -24.23 -12.71
C ARG A 204 -30.32 -24.50 -13.92
N ASP A 205 -30.52 -23.47 -14.77
CA ASP A 205 -31.21 -23.63 -16.07
C ASP A 205 -30.44 -24.59 -16.98
N SER A 206 -31.12 -25.63 -17.42
CA SER A 206 -30.56 -26.69 -18.31
C SER A 206 -30.15 -26.16 -19.69
N SER A 207 -30.64 -25.01 -20.12
CA SER A 207 -30.26 -24.39 -21.39
C SER A 207 -28.92 -23.62 -21.33
N GLU A 208 -28.37 -23.38 -20.14
CA GLU A 208 -27.12 -22.67 -19.97
C GLU A 208 -25.92 -23.59 -20.23
N LYS A 209 -25.21 -23.31 -21.31
CA LYS A 209 -24.09 -24.15 -21.79
C LYS A 209 -22.73 -23.80 -21.17
N ASP A 210 -22.59 -22.62 -20.58
CA ASP A 210 -21.33 -22.15 -20.02
C ASP A 210 -21.20 -22.61 -18.56
N PRO A 211 -20.00 -22.85 -18.02
CA PRO A 211 -19.83 -23.34 -16.65
C PRO A 211 -20.27 -22.29 -15.60
N THR A 212 -20.74 -22.76 -14.45
CA THR A 212 -21.01 -21.93 -13.29
C THR A 212 -19.72 -21.26 -12.79
N ILE A 213 -18.62 -22.02 -12.77
CA ILE A 213 -17.31 -21.49 -12.44
C ILE A 213 -16.20 -22.19 -13.23
N GLN A 214 -15.22 -21.42 -13.69
CA GLN A 214 -14.05 -21.90 -14.41
C GLN A 214 -12.77 -21.22 -13.90
N ALA A 215 -11.70 -22.02 -13.69
CA ALA A 215 -10.36 -21.56 -13.36
C ALA A 215 -9.49 -21.42 -14.60
N LEU A 216 -8.70 -20.34 -14.67
CA LEU A 216 -7.74 -20.12 -15.76
C LEU A 216 -6.43 -19.55 -15.20
N GLY A 217 -5.32 -19.83 -15.88
CA GLY A 217 -4.07 -19.11 -15.68
C GLY A 217 -4.02 -17.85 -16.53
N MET A 218 -3.27 -16.84 -16.11
CA MET A 218 -3.06 -15.62 -16.90
C MET A 218 -2.44 -15.95 -18.26
N GLY A 219 -2.96 -15.34 -19.33
CA GLY A 219 -2.58 -15.68 -20.71
C GLY A 219 -3.25 -16.93 -21.25
N GLY A 220 -4.09 -17.61 -20.45
CA GLY A 220 -4.87 -18.77 -20.89
C GLY A 220 -5.93 -18.39 -21.93
N GLN A 221 -6.25 -19.33 -22.80
CA GLN A 221 -7.26 -19.15 -23.84
C GLN A 221 -8.67 -19.30 -23.26
N ILE A 222 -9.52 -18.29 -23.49
CA ILE A 222 -10.92 -18.28 -23.05
C ILE A 222 -11.82 -18.45 -24.28
N TYR A 223 -11.78 -19.61 -24.91
CA TYR A 223 -12.61 -19.84 -26.10
C TYR A 223 -14.06 -20.21 -25.75
N GLY A 224 -15.00 -19.51 -26.35
CA GLY A 224 -16.40 -19.88 -26.40
C GLY A 224 -17.22 -19.65 -25.12
N ALA A 225 -16.60 -19.46 -23.95
CA ALA A 225 -17.29 -19.22 -22.70
C ALA A 225 -17.72 -17.76 -22.56
N ARG A 226 -18.95 -17.52 -22.08
CA ARG A 226 -19.42 -16.19 -21.63
C ARG A 226 -19.31 -16.11 -20.12
N ALA A 227 -19.15 -14.90 -19.59
CA ALA A 227 -19.09 -14.68 -18.15
C ALA A 227 -19.91 -13.47 -17.72
N ASP A 228 -20.53 -13.58 -16.55
CA ASP A 228 -21.19 -12.49 -15.85
C ASP A 228 -20.23 -11.79 -14.88
N LEU A 229 -19.22 -12.53 -14.39
CA LEU A 229 -18.17 -12.04 -13.53
C LEU A 229 -16.83 -12.68 -13.90
N ILE A 230 -15.84 -11.87 -14.18
CA ILE A 230 -14.45 -12.32 -14.33
C ILE A 230 -13.62 -11.69 -13.23
N ILE A 231 -12.88 -12.50 -12.48
CA ILE A 231 -11.99 -12.06 -11.38
C ILE A 231 -10.57 -12.42 -11.76
N LEU A 232 -9.71 -11.41 -11.89
CA LEU A 232 -8.27 -11.57 -12.02
C LEU A 232 -7.64 -11.33 -10.65
N ASP A 233 -7.23 -12.40 -9.95
CA ASP A 233 -6.72 -12.34 -8.57
C ASP A 233 -5.23 -12.66 -8.50
N ASP A 234 -4.44 -11.69 -8.02
CA ASP A 234 -2.98 -11.77 -7.88
C ASP A 234 -2.29 -12.37 -9.13
N CYS A 235 -2.63 -11.81 -10.30
CA CYS A 235 -2.10 -12.30 -11.58
C CYS A 235 -0.64 -11.90 -11.81
N ILE A 236 -0.14 -10.87 -11.10
CA ILE A 236 1.19 -10.29 -11.32
C ILE A 236 2.14 -10.76 -10.22
N THR A 237 3.36 -11.08 -10.67
CA THR A 237 4.50 -11.46 -9.82
C THR A 237 5.75 -10.75 -10.32
N THR A 238 6.83 -10.77 -9.57
CA THR A 238 8.13 -10.22 -10.01
C THR A 238 8.62 -10.85 -11.32
N ALA A 239 8.25 -12.10 -11.60
CA ALA A 239 8.67 -12.81 -12.80
C ALA A 239 7.97 -12.34 -14.08
N ASN A 240 6.72 -11.87 -14.00
CA ASN A 240 5.91 -11.48 -15.18
C ASN A 240 5.49 -10.00 -15.18
N ALA A 241 5.92 -9.19 -14.22
CA ALA A 241 5.56 -7.78 -14.13
C ALA A 241 5.97 -6.97 -15.36
N HIS A 242 7.10 -7.35 -15.98
CA HIS A 242 7.63 -6.71 -17.20
C HIS A 242 6.85 -7.07 -18.49
N GLU A 243 5.95 -8.05 -18.44
CA GLU A 243 5.13 -8.47 -19.61
C GLU A 243 3.81 -7.68 -19.74
N HIS A 244 3.71 -6.50 -19.13
CA HIS A 244 2.48 -5.73 -19.01
C HIS A 244 1.79 -5.43 -20.36
N GLU A 245 2.51 -5.15 -21.45
CA GLU A 245 1.92 -4.95 -22.77
C GLU A 245 1.21 -6.21 -23.30
N LYS A 246 1.84 -7.38 -23.14
CA LYS A 246 1.27 -8.67 -23.52
C LYS A 246 0.02 -8.99 -22.68
N GLN A 247 0.07 -8.64 -21.41
CA GLN A 247 -1.05 -8.83 -20.48
C GLN A 247 -2.24 -7.91 -20.83
N ILE A 248 -2.01 -6.65 -21.20
CA ILE A 248 -3.04 -5.73 -21.69
C ILE A 248 -3.66 -6.26 -22.98
N ASN A 249 -2.84 -6.69 -23.95
CA ASN A 249 -3.33 -7.26 -25.20
C ASN A 249 -4.23 -8.51 -24.97
N TRP A 250 -3.81 -9.38 -24.06
CA TRP A 250 -4.61 -10.56 -23.68
C TRP A 250 -5.92 -10.15 -23.03
N LEU A 251 -5.89 -9.19 -22.09
CA LEU A 251 -7.08 -8.68 -21.42
C LEU A 251 -8.10 -8.15 -22.45
N GLN A 252 -7.66 -7.32 -23.40
CA GLN A 252 -8.53 -6.71 -24.40
C GLN A 252 -9.10 -7.72 -25.38
N LYS A 253 -8.29 -8.69 -25.83
CA LYS A 253 -8.68 -9.65 -26.89
C LYS A 253 -9.41 -10.87 -26.36
N GLU A 254 -9.01 -11.38 -25.20
CA GLU A 254 -9.50 -12.66 -24.68
C GLU A 254 -10.51 -12.45 -23.53
N VAL A 255 -10.24 -11.55 -22.58
CA VAL A 255 -11.06 -11.40 -21.36
C VAL A 255 -12.29 -10.54 -21.59
N ILE A 256 -12.10 -9.30 -22.05
CA ILE A 256 -13.19 -8.33 -22.21
C ILE A 256 -14.25 -8.83 -23.21
N THR A 257 -13.82 -9.54 -24.24
CA THR A 257 -14.72 -10.11 -25.26
C THR A 257 -15.64 -11.21 -24.74
N ARG A 258 -15.38 -11.75 -23.53
CA ARG A 258 -16.20 -12.81 -22.91
C ARG A 258 -17.31 -12.25 -22.00
N LEU A 259 -17.22 -10.98 -21.65
CA LEU A 259 -18.21 -10.35 -20.79
C LEU A 259 -19.50 -10.04 -21.56
N GLY A 260 -20.62 -10.42 -20.98
CA GLY A 260 -21.92 -10.01 -21.45
C GLY A 260 -22.13 -8.49 -21.27
N LYS A 261 -23.25 -7.95 -21.76
CA LYS A 261 -23.59 -6.52 -21.70
C LYS A 261 -23.43 -5.93 -20.28
N ASN A 262 -23.85 -6.69 -19.28
CA ASN A 262 -23.78 -6.30 -17.86
C ASN A 262 -22.68 -7.06 -17.09
N GLY A 263 -21.79 -7.72 -17.81
CA GLY A 263 -20.71 -8.51 -17.21
C GLY A 263 -19.67 -7.65 -16.53
N LYS A 264 -19.24 -8.05 -15.33
CA LYS A 264 -18.25 -7.36 -14.52
C LYS A 264 -16.86 -7.98 -14.66
N LEU A 265 -15.86 -7.11 -14.73
CA LEU A 265 -14.46 -7.48 -14.64
C LEU A 265 -13.88 -6.84 -13.38
N LEU A 266 -13.37 -7.66 -12.48
CA LEU A 266 -12.59 -7.22 -11.34
C LEU A 266 -11.13 -7.67 -11.52
N VAL A 267 -10.23 -6.73 -11.44
CA VAL A 267 -8.80 -6.98 -11.31
C VAL A 267 -8.39 -6.60 -9.90
N VAL A 268 -7.93 -7.57 -9.12
CA VAL A 268 -7.50 -7.35 -7.74
C VAL A 268 -6.10 -7.88 -7.52
N GLY A 269 -5.27 -7.15 -6.81
CA GLY A 269 -3.91 -7.58 -6.51
C GLY A 269 -3.10 -6.57 -5.73
N THR A 270 -1.84 -6.92 -5.52
CA THR A 270 -0.86 -6.07 -4.86
C THR A 270 0.12 -5.54 -5.89
N ARG A 271 0.46 -4.24 -5.84
CA ARG A 271 1.50 -3.63 -6.67
C ARG A 271 2.85 -4.28 -6.35
N ILE A 272 3.60 -4.68 -7.38
CA ILE A 272 4.89 -5.40 -7.21
C ILE A 272 6.03 -4.71 -7.94
N ALA A 273 5.75 -4.01 -9.02
CA ALA A 273 6.73 -3.27 -9.80
C ALA A 273 6.24 -1.85 -10.08
N ALA A 274 7.18 -0.94 -10.25
CA ALA A 274 6.90 0.46 -10.57
C ALA A 274 6.05 0.59 -11.83
N ASN A 275 6.33 -0.24 -12.84
CA ASN A 275 5.58 -0.33 -14.09
C ASN A 275 5.04 -1.76 -14.25
N ASP A 276 3.89 -2.04 -13.66
CA ASP A 276 3.21 -3.32 -13.72
C ASP A 276 1.85 -3.21 -14.43
N PHE A 277 1.24 -4.35 -14.67
CA PHE A 277 -0.08 -4.45 -15.30
C PHE A 277 -1.15 -3.56 -14.65
N TYR A 278 -1.16 -3.44 -13.32
CA TYR A 278 -2.14 -2.64 -12.59
C TYR A 278 -1.99 -1.14 -12.89
N LYS A 279 -0.75 -0.64 -13.02
CA LYS A 279 -0.48 0.73 -13.43
C LYS A 279 -0.89 0.97 -14.88
N GLU A 280 -0.53 0.03 -15.77
CA GLU A 280 -0.86 0.13 -17.19
C GLU A 280 -2.37 0.11 -17.46
N LEU A 281 -3.17 -0.58 -16.63
CA LEU A 281 -4.63 -0.51 -16.71
C LEU A 281 -5.19 0.89 -16.48
N ARG A 282 -4.50 1.71 -15.71
CA ARG A 282 -4.87 3.11 -15.45
C ARG A 282 -4.35 4.08 -16.51
N ASP A 283 -3.39 3.66 -17.33
CA ASP A 283 -2.76 4.53 -18.35
C ASP A 283 -3.73 4.77 -19.52
N PRO A 284 -4.08 6.03 -19.83
CA PRO A 284 -4.96 6.39 -20.94
C PRO A 284 -4.51 5.88 -22.31
N LYS A 285 -3.20 5.67 -22.51
CA LYS A 285 -2.61 5.25 -23.81
C LYS A 285 -3.18 3.94 -24.36
N HIS A 286 -3.68 3.06 -23.47
CA HIS A 286 -4.21 1.75 -23.86
C HIS A 286 -5.69 1.78 -24.27
N TRP A 287 -6.37 2.93 -24.13
CA TRP A 287 -7.82 3.02 -24.29
C TRP A 287 -8.20 4.02 -25.37
N SER A 288 -9.01 3.58 -26.33
CA SER A 288 -9.45 4.43 -27.46
C SER A 288 -10.26 5.66 -27.03
N SER A 289 -10.84 5.63 -25.85
CA SER A 289 -11.58 6.77 -25.26
C SER A 289 -10.64 7.87 -24.73
N GLY A 290 -9.32 7.64 -24.69
CA GLY A 290 -8.35 8.53 -24.05
C GLY A 290 -8.46 8.60 -22.52
N LYS A 291 -9.20 7.66 -21.91
CA LYS A 291 -9.35 7.50 -20.46
C LYS A 291 -9.42 6.03 -20.09
N SER A 292 -8.86 5.64 -18.96
CA SER A 292 -9.06 4.30 -18.43
C SER A 292 -10.54 4.06 -18.12
N PRO A 293 -11.12 2.91 -18.52
CA PRO A 293 -12.47 2.55 -18.13
C PRO A 293 -12.57 2.08 -16.67
N PHE A 294 -11.47 1.78 -16.01
CA PHE A 294 -11.49 1.19 -14.69
C PHE A 294 -11.87 2.20 -13.60
N THR A 295 -12.82 1.83 -12.75
CA THR A 295 -12.95 2.38 -11.41
C THR A 295 -11.78 1.84 -10.59
N TYR A 296 -10.91 2.71 -10.12
CA TYR A 296 -9.70 2.34 -9.38
C TYR A 296 -9.83 2.64 -7.89
N MET A 297 -9.42 1.67 -7.08
CA MET A 297 -9.26 1.82 -5.64
C MET A 297 -7.89 1.31 -5.21
N GLY A 298 -7.09 2.21 -4.63
CA GLY A 298 -5.80 1.90 -4.01
C GLY A 298 -5.88 2.08 -2.49
N MET A 299 -5.62 1.01 -1.73
CA MET A 299 -5.72 1.00 -0.28
C MET A 299 -4.33 0.83 0.35
N PRO A 300 -3.79 1.85 1.06
CA PRO A 300 -2.54 1.71 1.78
C PRO A 300 -2.74 0.93 3.09
N ALA A 301 -1.71 0.17 3.53
CA ALA A 301 -1.75 -0.56 4.79
C ALA A 301 -1.83 0.38 6.00
N VAL A 302 -1.12 1.52 5.95
CA VAL A 302 -1.19 2.59 6.95
C VAL A 302 -1.94 3.75 6.35
N LEU A 303 -3.13 4.03 6.89
CA LEU A 303 -3.97 5.15 6.48
C LEU A 303 -3.44 6.47 7.02
N GLN A 304 -2.98 6.48 8.28
CA GLN A 304 -2.42 7.66 8.90
C GLN A 304 -1.29 7.29 9.85
N TYR A 305 -0.14 7.93 9.66
CA TYR A 305 1.01 7.80 10.56
C TYR A 305 0.87 8.73 11.75
N ALA A 306 1.39 8.29 12.92
CA ALA A 306 1.58 9.09 14.11
C ALA A 306 3.02 8.90 14.63
N ASP A 307 3.41 9.67 15.64
CA ASP A 307 4.77 9.62 16.21
C ASP A 307 5.14 8.23 16.75
N LYS A 308 4.16 7.53 17.31
CA LYS A 308 4.35 6.17 17.84
C LYS A 308 3.55 5.19 17.00
N PRO A 309 4.14 4.04 16.62
CA PRO A 309 3.43 3.03 15.84
C PRO A 309 2.09 2.57 16.42
N LYS A 310 1.98 2.49 17.74
CA LYS A 310 0.73 2.11 18.41
C LYS A 310 -0.45 3.05 18.12
N ASP A 311 -0.15 4.29 17.73
CA ASP A 311 -1.13 5.34 17.45
C ASP A 311 -1.41 5.49 15.95
N TRP A 312 -0.87 4.61 15.10
CA TRP A 312 -1.15 4.61 13.66
C TRP A 312 -2.58 4.16 13.38
N THR A 313 -3.23 4.82 12.44
CA THR A 313 -4.47 4.32 11.85
C THR A 313 -4.12 3.40 10.69
N THR A 314 -4.55 2.14 10.75
CA THR A 314 -4.23 1.12 9.76
C THR A 314 -5.48 0.63 9.05
N LEU A 315 -5.31 0.03 7.86
CA LEU A 315 -6.40 -0.46 7.04
C LEU A 315 -7.19 -1.59 7.72
N TRP A 316 -6.48 -2.49 8.39
CA TRP A 316 -7.08 -3.66 9.05
C TRP A 316 -6.42 -3.96 10.40
N PRO A 317 -6.70 -3.15 11.44
CA PRO A 317 -6.01 -3.28 12.74
C PRO A 317 -6.39 -4.53 13.53
N LYS A 318 -7.60 -5.05 13.35
CA LYS A 318 -8.15 -6.19 14.10
C LYS A 318 -8.91 -7.14 13.17
N SER A 319 -8.95 -8.43 13.52
CA SER A 319 -9.65 -9.50 12.81
C SER A 319 -10.45 -10.38 13.78
N ASP A 320 -11.48 -11.03 13.27
CA ASP A 320 -12.26 -12.06 13.97
C ASP A 320 -11.52 -13.41 14.06
N VAL A 321 -10.37 -13.53 13.41
CA VAL A 321 -9.52 -14.74 13.41
C VAL A 321 -8.12 -14.38 13.90
N ALA A 322 -7.62 -15.12 14.90
CA ALA A 322 -6.23 -15.01 15.34
C ALA A 322 -5.25 -15.40 14.24
N TRP A 323 -4.01 -14.88 14.30
CA TRP A 323 -2.90 -15.39 13.50
C TRP A 323 -2.61 -16.85 13.87
N ASP A 324 -2.21 -17.66 12.89
CA ASP A 324 -1.77 -19.03 13.14
C ASP A 324 -0.59 -19.03 14.13
N GLY A 325 -0.79 -19.68 15.27
CA GLY A 325 0.23 -19.82 16.32
C GLY A 325 0.34 -18.65 17.31
N ASP A 326 -0.44 -17.60 17.16
CA ASP A 326 -0.48 -16.51 18.14
C ASP A 326 -1.28 -16.92 19.38
N ALA A 327 -0.71 -16.66 20.55
CA ALA A 327 -1.36 -16.83 21.84
C ALA A 327 -2.18 -15.58 22.26
N ASP A 328 -2.47 -14.69 21.30
CA ASP A 328 -3.17 -13.46 21.58
C ASP A 328 -4.58 -13.73 22.10
N THR A 329 -4.95 -13.07 23.17
CA THR A 329 -6.31 -13.05 23.67
C THR A 329 -7.12 -12.03 22.88
N PRO A 330 -8.36 -12.36 22.48
CA PRO A 330 -9.23 -11.39 21.85
C PRO A 330 -9.53 -10.23 22.82
N ASP A 331 -9.86 -9.08 22.27
CA ASP A 331 -10.35 -7.95 23.03
C ASP A 331 -11.81 -8.17 23.50
N GLU A 332 -12.40 -7.14 24.14
CA GLU A 332 -13.78 -7.18 24.65
C GLU A 332 -14.83 -7.42 23.55
N GLU A 333 -14.50 -7.12 22.29
CA GLU A 333 -15.34 -7.36 21.10
C GLU A 333 -15.09 -8.74 20.46
N GLY A 334 -14.19 -9.55 21.03
CA GLY A 334 -13.81 -10.86 20.48
C GLY A 334 -12.87 -10.76 19.27
N LEU A 335 -12.18 -9.62 19.06
CA LEU A 335 -11.29 -9.38 17.94
C LEU A 335 -9.83 -9.52 18.37
N TYR A 336 -9.02 -10.04 17.46
CA TYR A 336 -7.57 -10.22 17.60
C TYR A 336 -6.80 -9.11 16.87
N PRO A 337 -5.63 -8.66 17.36
CA PRO A 337 -4.73 -7.82 16.60
C PRO A 337 -4.43 -8.44 15.23
N LYS A 338 -4.41 -7.63 14.16
CA LYS A 338 -4.09 -8.12 12.81
C LYS A 338 -2.94 -7.29 12.20
N TRP A 339 -3.24 -6.34 11.37
CA TRP A 339 -2.28 -5.40 10.80
C TRP A 339 -2.34 -4.07 11.57
N ASP A 340 -2.12 -4.13 12.88
CA ASP A 340 -2.02 -2.94 13.73
C ASP A 340 -0.72 -2.16 13.48
N GLY A 341 -0.62 -0.97 14.06
CA GLY A 341 0.53 -0.11 13.85
C GLY A 341 1.86 -0.73 14.26
N PRO A 342 1.99 -1.37 15.45
CA PRO A 342 3.21 -2.08 15.86
C PRO A 342 3.62 -3.19 14.89
N THR A 343 2.69 -4.00 14.42
CA THR A 343 2.93 -5.08 13.47
C THR A 343 3.41 -4.53 12.12
N LEU A 344 2.75 -3.49 11.60
CA LEU A 344 3.15 -2.84 10.36
C LEU A 344 4.49 -2.09 10.50
N ALA A 345 4.79 -1.51 11.65
CA ALA A 345 6.09 -0.87 11.90
C ALA A 345 7.24 -1.90 11.88
N ARG A 346 7.04 -3.08 12.46
CA ARG A 346 7.99 -4.21 12.35
C ARG A 346 8.16 -4.62 10.90
N ARG A 347 7.07 -4.85 10.17
CA ARG A 347 7.09 -5.22 8.75
C ARG A 347 7.79 -4.17 7.88
N ARG A 348 7.58 -2.88 8.17
CA ARG A 348 8.27 -1.78 7.50
C ARG A 348 9.78 -1.82 7.68
N GLY A 349 10.25 -2.28 8.85
CA GLY A 349 11.68 -2.48 9.12
C GLY A 349 12.31 -3.68 8.40
N GLU A 350 11.51 -4.63 7.93
CA GLU A 350 11.96 -5.86 7.24
C GLU A 350 12.12 -5.67 5.72
N VAL A 351 11.57 -4.59 5.14
CA VAL A 351 11.56 -4.34 3.70
C VAL A 351 12.24 -3.02 3.36
N THR A 352 12.65 -2.87 2.09
CA THR A 352 13.21 -1.59 1.63
C THR A 352 12.12 -0.50 1.59
N PRO A 353 12.49 0.80 1.72
CA PRO A 353 11.53 1.89 1.61
C PRO A 353 10.72 1.89 0.30
N SER A 354 11.36 1.51 -0.82
CA SER A 354 10.68 1.38 -2.11
C SER A 354 9.66 0.24 -2.12
N THR A 355 10.02 -0.92 -1.56
CA THR A 355 9.08 -2.04 -1.39
C THR A 355 7.92 -1.65 -0.47
N TRP A 356 8.20 -0.93 0.62
CA TRP A 356 7.16 -0.43 1.50
C TRP A 356 6.17 0.50 0.78
N ALA A 357 6.69 1.50 0.07
CA ALA A 357 5.86 2.45 -0.68
C ALA A 357 4.99 1.76 -1.74
N LEU A 358 5.58 0.85 -2.52
CA LEU A 358 4.90 0.19 -3.60
C LEU A 358 3.91 -0.89 -3.11
N VAL A 359 4.40 -1.85 -2.30
CA VAL A 359 3.67 -3.08 -1.96
C VAL A 359 2.67 -2.85 -0.81
N TYR A 360 3.06 -2.05 0.19
CA TYR A 360 2.22 -1.82 1.38
C TYR A 360 1.43 -0.52 1.32
N GLN A 361 1.95 0.53 0.67
CA GLN A 361 1.26 1.81 0.57
C GLN A 361 0.59 2.03 -0.79
N GLN A 362 0.77 1.13 -1.74
CA GLN A 362 0.21 1.19 -3.10
C GLN A 362 0.57 2.50 -3.84
N GLU A 363 1.72 3.10 -3.47
CA GLU A 363 2.20 4.35 -4.06
C GLU A 363 2.90 4.09 -5.39
N ASP A 364 2.68 4.97 -6.38
CA ASP A 364 3.37 4.91 -7.67
C ASP A 364 4.83 5.32 -7.52
N ILE A 365 5.74 4.35 -7.53
CA ILE A 365 7.17 4.57 -7.70
C ILE A 365 7.47 4.51 -9.19
N THR A 366 8.16 5.50 -9.73
CA THR A 366 8.60 5.48 -11.14
C THR A 366 10.05 5.08 -11.23
N GLU A 367 10.41 4.29 -12.25
CA GLU A 367 11.79 4.06 -12.65
C GLU A 367 12.46 5.37 -13.08
N ASP A 368 11.68 6.34 -13.58
CA ASP A 368 12.09 7.71 -13.87
C ASP A 368 11.95 8.64 -12.65
N SER A 369 12.11 8.11 -11.43
CA SER A 369 12.08 8.94 -10.23
C SER A 369 13.22 9.95 -10.27
N ILE A 370 12.90 11.21 -9.99
CA ILE A 370 13.90 12.29 -9.88
C ILE A 370 14.90 11.98 -8.75
N PHE A 371 14.45 11.23 -7.75
CA PHE A 371 15.28 10.71 -6.66
C PHE A 371 15.29 9.16 -6.70
N PRO A 372 16.08 8.54 -7.60
CA PRO A 372 16.13 7.08 -7.73
C PRO A 372 16.44 6.39 -6.40
N PRO A 373 15.85 5.21 -6.14
CA PRO A 373 16.05 4.47 -4.89
C PRO A 373 17.53 4.25 -4.54
N GLU A 374 18.37 3.97 -5.52
CA GLU A 374 19.80 3.71 -5.37
C GLU A 374 20.54 4.96 -4.84
N LEU A 375 20.15 6.14 -5.28
CA LEU A 375 20.72 7.42 -4.82
C LEU A 375 20.27 7.74 -3.39
N VAL A 376 18.97 7.66 -3.12
CA VAL A 376 18.42 8.00 -1.81
C VAL A 376 18.93 7.03 -0.75
N GLN A 377 18.83 5.71 -0.99
CA GLN A 377 19.29 4.67 -0.07
C GLN A 377 20.81 4.68 0.07
N GLY A 378 21.52 4.91 -1.04
CA GLY A 378 22.97 5.04 -1.05
C GLY A 378 23.50 6.20 -0.22
N SER A 379 22.69 7.23 -0.01
CA SER A 379 22.99 8.42 0.81
C SER A 379 22.63 8.25 2.28
N VAL A 380 21.98 7.13 2.68
CA VAL A 380 21.69 6.82 4.08
C VAL A 380 22.92 6.19 4.73
N ASN A 381 23.38 6.81 5.81
CA ASN A 381 24.42 6.25 6.67
C ASN A 381 23.80 5.55 7.87
N GLY A 382 23.64 4.24 7.80
CA GLY A 382 23.00 3.43 8.85
C GLY A 382 23.70 3.46 10.21
N MET A 383 24.98 3.84 10.25
CA MET A 383 25.74 3.95 11.51
C MET A 383 25.60 5.34 12.16
N ARG A 384 25.15 6.33 11.42
CA ARG A 384 24.96 7.67 11.95
C ARG A 384 23.55 7.82 12.57
N LYS A 385 23.50 8.03 13.86
CA LYS A 385 22.24 8.22 14.59
C LYS A 385 21.62 9.60 14.29
N ARG A 386 20.31 9.67 14.44
CA ARG A 386 19.54 10.91 14.35
C ARG A 386 20.12 12.00 15.28
N GLY A 387 20.26 13.22 14.76
CA GLY A 387 20.77 14.37 15.51
C GLY A 387 22.29 14.47 15.62
N LEU A 388 23.04 13.49 15.10
CA LEU A 388 24.50 13.49 15.14
C LEU A 388 25.12 13.77 13.77
N LEU A 389 26.28 14.44 13.73
CA LEU A 389 27.05 14.66 12.50
C LEU A 389 27.89 13.44 12.11
N ARG A 390 28.39 12.68 13.09
CA ARG A 390 29.28 11.54 12.86
C ARG A 390 28.83 10.31 13.64
N PRO A 391 29.12 9.10 13.17
CA PRO A 391 28.91 7.88 13.95
C PRO A 391 29.65 7.97 15.29
N GLY A 392 28.96 7.65 16.38
CA GLY A 392 29.55 7.64 17.71
C GLY A 392 29.84 9.01 18.35
N ALA A 393 29.53 10.13 17.66
CA ALA A 393 29.64 11.46 18.26
C ALA A 393 28.64 11.61 19.41
N ALA A 394 29.10 12.07 20.56
CA ALA A 394 28.25 12.47 21.68
C ALA A 394 27.89 13.94 21.54
N GLY A 395 26.58 14.26 21.56
CA GLY A 395 26.11 15.64 21.55
C GLY A 395 25.57 16.16 20.22
N HIS A 396 25.16 17.41 20.23
CA HIS A 396 24.60 18.10 19.07
C HIS A 396 25.69 18.59 18.12
N PRO A 397 25.36 18.79 16.81
CA PRO A 397 26.25 19.50 15.93
C PRO A 397 26.48 20.90 16.51
N THR A 398 27.73 21.17 16.86
CA THR A 398 28.07 22.49 17.39
C THR A 398 28.10 23.50 16.24
N GLN A 399 27.77 24.77 16.53
CA GLN A 399 27.86 25.88 15.56
C GLN A 399 29.29 26.05 15.00
N VAL A 400 30.27 25.48 15.66
CA VAL A 400 31.70 25.52 15.27
C VAL A 400 31.97 24.61 14.08
N GLU A 401 31.26 23.48 13.97
CA GLU A 401 31.50 22.49 12.91
C GLU A 401 30.76 22.81 11.62
N GLY A 402 29.70 23.62 11.67
CA GLY A 402 28.91 23.90 10.49
C GLY A 402 27.83 24.96 10.68
N TYR A 403 27.03 25.15 9.65
CA TYR A 403 25.85 26.02 9.66
C TYR A 403 24.57 25.16 9.68
N THR A 404 23.83 25.29 10.78
CA THR A 404 22.60 24.50 10.97
C THR A 404 21.38 25.32 10.57
N VAL A 405 20.52 24.73 9.74
CA VAL A 405 19.27 25.32 9.25
C VAL A 405 18.13 24.36 9.56
N VAL A 406 17.00 24.90 9.94
CA VAL A 406 15.73 24.17 9.95
C VAL A 406 14.86 24.70 8.83
N GLY A 407 14.52 23.83 7.89
CA GLY A 407 13.49 24.12 6.90
C GLY A 407 12.12 23.72 7.46
N PHE A 408 11.13 24.58 7.26
CA PHE A 408 9.78 24.41 7.76
C PHE A 408 8.76 24.65 6.65
N ASP A 409 7.95 23.63 6.38
CA ASP A 409 6.78 23.68 5.51
C ASP A 409 5.51 23.65 6.36
N PRO A 410 4.83 24.78 6.55
CA PRO A 410 3.60 24.84 7.33
C PRO A 410 2.44 24.22 6.57
N ALA A 411 1.62 23.44 7.25
CA ALA A 411 0.42 22.83 6.66
C ALA A 411 -0.62 23.87 6.23
N MET A 412 -1.34 23.55 5.16
CA MET A 412 -2.55 24.22 4.75
C MET A 412 -3.75 23.29 4.92
N GLY A 413 -4.72 23.67 5.77
CA GLY A 413 -5.96 22.92 5.99
C GLY A 413 -5.71 21.52 6.58
N ALA A 414 -6.13 20.47 5.87
CA ALA A 414 -5.95 19.08 6.27
C ALA A 414 -4.54 18.52 5.97
N GLY A 415 -3.56 19.35 5.57
CA GLY A 415 -2.21 18.93 5.23
C GLY A 415 -1.33 18.56 6.44
N HIS A 416 -0.11 18.14 6.16
CA HIS A 416 0.92 17.88 7.18
C HIS A 416 1.87 19.07 7.27
N ALA A 417 2.31 19.40 8.50
CA ALA A 417 3.42 20.33 8.69
C ALA A 417 4.72 19.55 8.82
N ALA A 418 5.78 19.99 8.15
CA ALA A 418 7.05 19.29 8.17
C ALA A 418 8.22 20.19 8.56
N PHE A 419 9.13 19.64 9.36
CA PHE A 419 10.37 20.26 9.78
C PHE A 419 11.55 19.37 9.41
N VAL A 420 12.59 19.93 8.81
CA VAL A 420 13.84 19.22 8.53
C VAL A 420 15.02 20.02 9.04
N ALA A 421 15.71 19.47 10.04
CA ALA A 421 16.96 20.03 10.54
C ALA A 421 18.14 19.45 9.75
N MET A 422 19.05 20.34 9.33
CA MET A 422 20.26 19.96 8.61
C MET A 422 21.44 20.87 8.93
N THR A 423 22.65 20.35 8.79
CA THR A 423 23.88 21.10 8.97
C THR A 423 24.75 21.01 7.72
N TYR A 424 25.16 22.15 7.18
CA TYR A 424 26.24 22.21 6.21
C TYR A 424 27.58 22.22 6.94
N ASN A 425 28.38 21.19 6.78
CA ASN A 425 29.71 21.09 7.36
C ASN A 425 30.75 21.72 6.40
N ARG A 426 31.47 22.72 6.88
CA ARG A 426 32.44 23.46 6.07
C ARG A 426 33.73 22.67 5.82
N MET A 427 34.02 21.67 6.64
CA MET A 427 35.26 20.91 6.56
C MET A 427 35.26 19.91 5.41
N ASP A 428 34.14 19.23 5.17
CA ASP A 428 33.98 18.22 4.15
C ASP A 428 33.04 18.62 3.01
N GLY A 429 32.35 19.76 3.13
CA GLY A 429 31.43 20.29 2.12
C GLY A 429 30.11 19.54 2.06
N LYS A 430 29.78 18.70 3.04
CA LYS A 430 28.56 17.90 3.06
C LYS A 430 27.42 18.59 3.80
N ILE A 431 26.20 18.21 3.40
CA ILE A 431 24.95 18.57 4.07
C ILE A 431 24.48 17.32 4.83
N TYR A 432 24.48 17.40 6.14
CA TYR A 432 24.01 16.34 7.02
C TYR A 432 22.57 16.59 7.44
N ILE A 433 21.64 15.76 6.99
CA ILE A 433 20.28 15.76 7.54
C ILE A 433 20.37 15.24 8.98
N LEU A 434 19.87 15.99 9.94
CA LEU A 434 19.91 15.65 11.36
C LEU A 434 18.64 14.97 11.81
N ASP A 435 17.48 15.54 11.42
CA ASP A 435 16.18 15.06 11.84
C ASP A 435 15.11 15.53 10.85
N CYS A 436 13.99 14.81 10.86
CA CYS A 436 12.76 15.19 10.19
C CYS A 436 11.57 14.93 11.11
N HIS A 437 10.68 15.90 11.22
CA HIS A 437 9.39 15.74 11.89
C HIS A 437 8.27 16.01 10.89
N ASN A 438 7.39 15.02 10.71
CA ASN A 438 6.22 15.10 9.85
C ASN A 438 4.97 15.07 10.73
N MET A 439 4.37 16.23 10.97
CA MET A 439 3.25 16.41 11.88
C MET A 439 1.93 16.22 11.16
N SER A 440 1.17 15.21 11.54
CA SER A 440 -0.23 15.06 11.15
C SER A 440 -1.12 15.94 12.02
N GLU A 441 -2.22 16.45 11.47
CA GLU A 441 -3.17 17.31 12.20
C GLU A 441 -2.52 18.50 12.93
N PRO A 442 -1.76 19.34 12.20
CA PRO A 442 -1.08 20.47 12.78
C PRO A 442 -2.08 21.52 13.29
N ASN A 443 -1.79 22.08 14.45
CA ASN A 443 -2.45 23.27 14.95
C ASN A 443 -1.39 24.28 15.40
N PRO A 444 -1.73 25.56 15.58
CA PRO A 444 -0.76 26.60 15.94
C PRO A 444 0.06 26.29 17.19
N GLN A 445 -0.54 25.68 18.21
CA GLN A 445 0.17 25.31 19.44
C GLN A 445 1.17 24.18 19.23
N LYS A 446 0.77 23.11 18.52
CA LYS A 446 1.66 21.99 18.18
C LYS A 446 2.83 22.45 17.30
N ILE A 447 2.55 23.31 16.32
CA ILE A 447 3.59 23.90 15.46
C ILE A 447 4.55 24.73 16.27
N ARG A 448 4.06 25.59 17.16
CA ARG A 448 4.90 26.41 18.04
C ARG A 448 5.79 25.53 18.91
N GLN A 449 5.25 24.49 19.53
CA GLN A 449 6.02 23.54 20.32
C GLN A 449 7.10 22.85 19.50
N ALA A 450 6.78 22.43 18.27
CA ALA A 450 7.75 21.79 17.39
C ALA A 450 8.90 22.74 16.99
N ILE A 451 8.60 24.02 16.74
CA ILE A 451 9.63 25.04 16.50
C ILE A 451 10.55 25.14 17.72
N GLU A 452 9.98 25.24 18.91
CA GLU A 452 10.74 25.36 20.16
C GLU A 452 11.63 24.13 20.41
N ASP A 453 11.08 22.93 20.23
CA ASP A 453 11.81 21.67 20.37
C ASP A 453 12.99 21.58 19.39
N PHE A 454 12.78 21.93 18.12
CA PHE A 454 13.83 21.91 17.10
C PHE A 454 14.91 22.97 17.36
N VAL A 455 14.53 24.16 17.77
CA VAL A 455 15.47 25.25 18.12
C VAL A 455 16.33 24.88 19.33
N GLN A 456 15.71 24.38 20.38
CA GLN A 456 16.42 24.00 21.62
C GLN A 456 17.34 22.79 21.35
N LYS A 457 16.87 21.81 20.56
CA LYS A 457 17.61 20.58 20.30
C LYS A 457 18.76 20.76 19.31
N TYR A 458 18.54 21.49 18.21
CA TYR A 458 19.51 21.58 17.11
C TYR A 458 20.26 22.90 17.07
N LYS A 459 19.85 23.92 17.85
CA LYS A 459 20.44 25.25 17.94
C LYS A 459 20.77 25.84 16.56
N PRO A 460 19.79 25.90 15.63
CA PRO A 460 20.01 26.35 14.27
C PRO A 460 20.39 27.86 14.29
N GLN A 461 21.11 28.30 13.29
CA GLN A 461 21.33 29.72 13.03
C GLN A 461 20.19 30.32 12.23
N GLU A 462 19.40 29.50 11.55
CA GLU A 462 18.30 29.95 10.71
C GLU A 462 17.12 28.97 10.75
N LEU A 463 15.91 29.52 10.90
CA LEU A 463 14.65 28.84 10.61
C LEU A 463 14.11 29.42 9.30
N ARG A 464 13.99 28.58 8.26
CA ARG A 464 13.49 28.99 6.95
C ARG A 464 12.08 28.45 6.74
N VAL A 465 11.11 29.35 6.61
CA VAL A 465 9.69 29.02 6.54
C VAL A 465 9.07 29.42 5.20
N GLU A 466 8.21 28.59 4.66
CA GLU A 466 7.39 28.92 3.50
C GLU A 466 6.37 30.02 3.84
N ILE A 467 6.20 31.00 2.92
CA ILE A 467 5.25 32.11 3.07
C ILE A 467 4.29 32.25 1.90
N ASN A 468 3.61 31.19 1.52
CA ASN A 468 2.52 31.30 0.54
C ASN A 468 1.24 31.76 1.25
N ALA A 469 0.48 32.67 0.62
CA ALA A 469 -0.86 33.13 1.02
C ALA A 469 -1.15 33.16 2.55
N HIS A 470 -1.69 32.08 3.11
CA HIS A 470 -2.08 31.99 4.54
C HIS A 470 -0.92 31.70 5.50
N GLN A 471 0.23 31.24 5.00
CA GLN A 471 1.41 30.86 5.78
C GLN A 471 2.22 32.07 6.24
N LYS A 472 1.90 33.27 5.73
CA LYS A 472 2.53 34.53 6.16
C LYS A 472 2.40 34.79 7.66
N ALA A 473 1.43 34.21 8.35
CA ALA A 473 1.20 34.39 9.77
C ALA A 473 2.45 34.07 10.61
N TYR A 474 3.16 32.97 10.30
CA TYR A 474 4.37 32.59 11.04
C TYR A 474 5.56 33.56 10.83
N ALA A 475 5.68 34.11 9.63
CA ALA A 475 6.73 35.09 9.34
C ALA A 475 6.44 36.48 9.94
N LEU A 476 5.18 36.77 10.21
CA LEU A 476 4.73 38.05 10.81
C LEU A 476 4.49 37.96 12.31
N ASP A 477 4.64 36.77 12.92
CA ASP A 477 4.48 36.58 14.36
C ASP A 477 5.65 37.20 15.11
N THR A 478 5.39 38.37 15.70
CA THR A 478 6.39 39.15 16.44
C THR A 478 6.87 38.45 17.71
N ASP A 479 6.01 37.70 18.39
CA ASP A 479 6.37 36.95 19.60
C ASP A 479 7.30 35.78 19.25
N LEU A 480 7.02 35.07 18.13
CA LEU A 480 7.90 34.03 17.60
C LEU A 480 9.27 34.63 17.21
N GLN A 481 9.29 35.78 16.51
CA GLN A 481 10.53 36.41 16.10
C GLN A 481 11.38 36.86 17.31
N GLN A 482 10.76 37.45 18.33
CA GLN A 482 11.44 37.85 19.56
C GLN A 482 12.00 36.62 20.29
N TRP A 483 11.22 35.58 20.42
CA TRP A 483 11.66 34.34 21.05
C TRP A 483 12.84 33.70 20.27
N LEU A 484 12.77 33.58 18.94
CA LEU A 484 13.87 33.09 18.11
C LEU A 484 15.14 33.94 18.29
N ALA A 485 15.00 35.25 18.37
CA ALA A 485 16.13 36.18 18.59
C ALA A 485 16.85 35.92 19.93
N THR A 486 16.15 35.51 21.00
CA THR A 486 16.78 35.13 22.27
C THR A 486 17.69 33.91 22.15
N TYR A 487 17.43 33.04 21.16
CA TYR A 487 18.27 31.88 20.84
C TYR A 487 19.29 32.17 19.71
N GLY A 488 19.34 33.40 19.21
CA GLY A 488 20.21 33.75 18.08
C GLY A 488 19.81 33.15 16.74
N VAL A 489 18.54 32.76 16.61
CA VAL A 489 17.99 32.13 15.40
C VAL A 489 17.36 33.18 14.50
N ARG A 490 17.80 33.25 13.24
CA ARG A 490 17.19 34.14 12.25
C ARG A 490 15.99 33.46 11.61
N LEU A 491 14.84 34.14 11.64
CA LEU A 491 13.67 33.71 10.85
C LEU A 491 13.80 34.23 9.42
N ASN A 492 13.78 33.36 8.43
CA ASN A 492 13.85 33.70 7.02
C ASN A 492 12.63 33.16 6.27
N ALA A 493 11.92 34.08 5.64
CA ALA A 493 10.71 33.78 4.89
C ALA A 493 11.06 33.44 3.44
N HIS A 494 10.54 32.30 2.92
CA HIS A 494 10.75 31.87 1.55
C HIS A 494 9.42 31.82 0.78
N PHE A 495 9.35 32.53 -0.34
CA PHE A 495 8.18 32.49 -1.22
C PHE A 495 8.36 31.37 -2.24
N THR A 496 7.42 30.42 -2.24
CA THR A 496 7.40 29.28 -3.18
C THR A 496 6.43 29.57 -4.33
N GLY A 497 6.99 29.74 -5.51
CA GLY A 497 6.24 29.94 -6.75
C GLY A 497 6.74 28.97 -7.82
N LYS A 498 6.97 29.50 -9.03
CA LYS A 498 7.59 28.75 -10.15
C LYS A 498 9.05 28.35 -9.86
N ASN A 499 9.69 28.94 -8.87
CA ASN A 499 11.07 28.65 -8.45
C ASN A 499 11.28 27.21 -8.00
N LYS A 500 10.25 26.52 -7.48
CA LYS A 500 10.33 25.09 -7.13
C LYS A 500 10.59 24.18 -8.34
N TRP A 501 10.32 24.67 -9.54
CA TRP A 501 10.51 23.97 -10.81
C TRP A 501 11.79 24.40 -11.54
N ASP A 502 12.59 25.30 -10.96
CA ASP A 502 13.85 25.74 -11.54
C ASP A 502 14.80 24.56 -11.73
N THR A 503 15.45 24.50 -12.89
CA THR A 503 16.34 23.38 -13.26
C THR A 503 17.60 23.32 -12.40
N ASN A 504 18.07 24.45 -11.88
CA ASN A 504 19.32 24.54 -11.12
C ASN A 504 19.11 24.58 -9.61
N PHE A 505 18.00 25.18 -9.16
CA PHE A 505 17.74 25.42 -7.74
C PHE A 505 16.41 24.85 -7.25
N GLY A 506 15.55 24.36 -8.14
CA GLY A 506 14.27 23.74 -7.78
C GLY A 506 14.44 22.42 -7.04
N VAL A 507 13.32 21.87 -6.61
CA VAL A 507 13.29 20.62 -5.82
C VAL A 507 14.00 19.48 -6.55
N ALA A 508 13.73 19.30 -7.85
CA ALA A 508 14.34 18.27 -8.68
C ALA A 508 15.88 18.33 -8.68
N SER A 509 16.43 19.52 -8.66
CA SER A 509 17.89 19.72 -8.68
C SER A 509 18.61 19.18 -7.46
N MET A 510 17.89 18.90 -6.37
CA MET A 510 18.49 18.26 -5.19
C MET A 510 18.98 16.84 -5.48
N SER A 511 18.42 16.16 -6.50
CA SER A 511 18.83 14.79 -6.85
C SER A 511 20.33 14.69 -7.13
N THR A 512 20.93 15.70 -7.71
CA THR A 512 22.37 15.76 -7.99
C THR A 512 23.23 15.76 -6.72
N LEU A 513 22.67 16.13 -5.58
CA LEU A 513 23.36 16.16 -4.29
C LEU A 513 23.39 14.79 -3.60
N PHE A 514 22.60 13.83 -4.09
CA PHE A 514 22.58 12.46 -3.57
C PHE A 514 23.70 11.57 -4.18
N GLY A 515 24.54 12.11 -5.05
CA GLY A 515 25.65 11.40 -5.66
C GLY A 515 25.33 10.80 -7.03
N THR A 516 26.09 9.76 -7.41
CA THR A 516 25.94 9.08 -8.69
C THR A 516 25.85 7.58 -8.54
N VAL A 517 25.22 6.91 -9.49
CA VAL A 517 25.17 5.45 -9.60
C VAL A 517 25.99 4.99 -10.80
N ALA A 518 26.83 4.01 -10.62
CA ALA A 518 27.53 3.32 -11.70
C ALA A 518 27.41 1.81 -11.51
N ASN A 519 27.06 1.08 -12.58
CA ASN A 519 26.82 -0.37 -12.54
C ASN A 519 25.82 -0.79 -11.45
N GLY A 520 24.74 -0.04 -11.26
CA GLY A 520 23.72 -0.29 -10.25
C GLY A 520 24.16 -0.06 -8.80
N LYS A 521 25.34 0.55 -8.58
CA LYS A 521 25.87 0.81 -7.23
C LYS A 521 26.12 2.30 -7.01
N HIS A 522 25.72 2.78 -5.85
CA HIS A 522 25.99 4.15 -5.41
C HIS A 522 27.49 4.36 -5.19
N GLN A 523 28.03 5.46 -5.73
CA GLN A 523 29.46 5.74 -5.71
C GLN A 523 29.97 6.40 -4.42
N LYS A 524 29.09 6.57 -3.42
CA LYS A 524 29.40 7.22 -2.13
C LYS A 524 29.96 8.65 -2.24
N ASN A 525 29.67 9.32 -3.33
CA ASN A 525 30.06 10.71 -3.62
C ASN A 525 28.93 11.72 -3.35
N ASN A 526 28.01 11.34 -2.47
CA ASN A 526 26.88 12.19 -2.07
C ASN A 526 27.33 13.42 -1.25
N ILE A 527 26.73 14.55 -1.55
CA ILE A 527 26.84 15.78 -0.77
C ILE A 527 25.81 15.77 0.37
N ILE A 528 24.59 15.28 0.11
CA ILE A 528 23.59 15.07 1.15
C ILE A 528 23.79 13.69 1.77
N GLU A 529 23.83 13.64 3.09
CA GLU A 529 23.85 12.41 3.85
C GLU A 529 22.67 12.35 4.84
N LEU A 530 21.88 11.28 4.76
CA LEU A 530 20.80 11.01 5.69
C LEU A 530 21.30 10.13 6.85
N PRO A 531 20.80 10.30 8.08
CA PRO A 531 21.10 9.38 9.18
C PRO A 531 20.31 8.09 9.05
N SER A 532 20.59 7.11 9.93
CA SER A 532 19.70 5.96 10.11
C SER A 532 18.25 6.42 10.32
N THR A 533 17.35 5.82 9.59
CA THR A 533 15.90 6.09 9.72
C THR A 533 15.27 5.31 10.87
N GLU A 534 16.05 4.45 11.54
CA GLU A 534 15.58 3.64 12.65
C GLU A 534 15.09 4.52 13.81
N GLY A 535 13.91 4.20 14.34
CA GLY A 535 13.30 4.94 15.44
C GLY A 535 12.81 6.37 15.11
N SER A 536 12.73 6.75 13.81
CA SER A 536 12.23 8.05 13.39
C SER A 536 11.21 7.95 12.26
N GLU A 537 9.95 8.15 12.58
CA GLU A 537 8.88 8.16 11.56
C GLU A 537 9.01 9.35 10.60
N GLY A 538 9.47 10.50 11.07
CA GLY A 538 9.72 11.65 10.21
C GLY A 538 10.80 11.40 9.16
N LEU A 539 11.93 10.78 9.53
CA LEU A 539 12.98 10.43 8.56
C LEU A 539 12.52 9.36 7.58
N LYS A 540 11.74 8.37 8.04
CA LYS A 540 11.12 7.39 7.15
C LYS A 540 10.16 8.06 6.15
N ALA A 541 9.35 9.02 6.62
CA ALA A 541 8.46 9.79 5.77
C ALA A 541 9.23 10.62 4.73
N LEU A 542 10.32 11.26 5.13
CA LEU A 542 11.18 12.01 4.20
C LEU A 542 11.74 11.12 3.10
N VAL A 543 12.31 9.96 3.46
CA VAL A 543 12.83 9.00 2.46
C VAL A 543 11.72 8.53 1.53
N GLN A 544 10.55 8.21 2.06
CA GLN A 544 9.41 7.78 1.25
C GLN A 544 8.93 8.87 0.30
N GLN A 545 8.80 10.12 0.77
CA GLN A 545 8.42 11.25 -0.06
C GLN A 545 9.45 11.56 -1.15
N LEU A 546 10.77 11.42 -0.88
CA LEU A 546 11.81 11.55 -1.90
C LEU A 546 11.63 10.52 -3.01
N LEU A 547 11.38 9.26 -2.67
CA LEU A 547 11.20 8.17 -3.64
C LEU A 547 9.97 8.35 -4.54
N THR A 548 8.93 9.00 -4.04
CA THR A 548 7.65 9.19 -4.75
C THR A 548 7.50 10.59 -5.35
N TRP A 549 8.45 11.50 -5.11
CA TRP A 549 8.34 12.89 -5.53
C TRP A 549 8.42 13.07 -7.05
N LYS A 550 7.46 13.81 -7.60
CA LYS A 550 7.41 14.27 -9.00
C LYS A 550 6.92 15.71 -9.06
N PRO A 551 7.25 16.46 -10.12
CA PRO A 551 6.74 17.82 -10.32
C PRO A 551 5.23 17.97 -10.22
N GLU A 552 4.49 16.96 -10.67
CA GLU A 552 3.02 16.97 -10.75
C GLU A 552 2.35 16.24 -9.57
N THR A 553 3.10 15.81 -8.57
CA THR A 553 2.55 15.05 -7.44
C THR A 553 1.52 15.87 -6.67
N LYS A 554 0.29 15.40 -6.66
CA LYS A 554 -0.78 15.92 -5.80
C LYS A 554 -0.75 15.30 -4.38
N GLY A 555 0.26 14.51 -4.08
CA GLY A 555 0.41 13.79 -2.82
C GLY A 555 1.20 14.57 -1.77
N LYS A 556 1.51 13.88 -0.67
CA LYS A 556 2.28 14.41 0.47
C LYS A 556 3.72 14.70 0.04
N THR A 557 4.12 15.96 0.05
CA THR A 557 5.48 16.41 -0.32
C THR A 557 6.13 17.29 0.75
N ASP A 558 5.49 17.44 1.88
CA ASP A 558 5.81 18.42 2.93
C ASP A 558 7.25 18.26 3.45
N CYS A 559 7.70 17.01 3.70
CA CYS A 559 9.08 16.75 4.15
C CYS A 559 10.12 17.11 3.06
N VAL A 560 9.83 16.83 1.79
CA VAL A 560 10.72 17.17 0.67
C VAL A 560 10.79 18.69 0.50
N MET A 561 9.68 19.40 0.66
CA MET A 561 9.63 20.86 0.60
C MET A 561 10.39 21.47 1.76
N ALA A 562 10.17 21.03 2.99
CA ALA A 562 10.92 21.47 4.16
C ALA A 562 12.44 21.21 3.99
N MET A 563 12.82 20.06 3.47
CA MET A 563 14.21 19.75 3.13
C MET A 563 14.76 20.73 2.08
N TRP A 564 14.01 20.98 1.02
CA TRP A 564 14.44 21.89 -0.05
C TRP A 564 14.73 23.31 0.47
N PHE A 565 13.89 23.86 1.34
CA PHE A 565 14.13 25.18 1.94
C PHE A 565 15.47 25.25 2.68
N GLY A 566 15.81 24.23 3.46
CA GLY A 566 17.10 24.14 4.13
C GLY A 566 18.26 23.97 3.16
N VAL A 567 18.11 23.12 2.12
CA VAL A 567 19.15 22.89 1.11
C VAL A 567 19.43 24.15 0.29
N LEU A 568 18.45 24.98 -0.02
CA LEU A 568 18.67 26.28 -0.67
C LEU A 568 19.67 27.12 0.10
N ARG A 569 19.53 27.18 1.43
CA ARG A 569 20.46 27.92 2.29
C ARG A 569 21.84 27.29 2.34
N CYS A 570 21.91 25.99 2.44
CA CYS A 570 23.19 25.26 2.40
C CYS A 570 23.96 25.51 1.09
N ARG A 571 23.27 25.56 -0.07
CA ARG A 571 23.87 25.89 -1.38
C ARG A 571 24.45 27.30 -1.41
N GLU A 572 23.84 28.29 -0.79
CA GLU A 572 24.40 29.64 -0.70
C GLU A 572 25.77 29.61 0.01
N PHE A 573 25.91 28.85 1.08
CA PHE A 573 27.20 28.65 1.76
C PHE A 573 28.22 27.86 0.95
N MET A 574 27.77 26.84 0.21
CA MET A 574 28.66 26.09 -0.69
C MET A 574 29.26 27.01 -1.75
N GLN A 575 28.48 27.90 -2.34
CA GLN A 575 28.96 28.87 -3.33
C GLN A 575 29.97 29.86 -2.71
N GLN A 576 29.67 30.39 -1.54
CA GLN A 576 30.58 31.28 -0.82
C GLN A 576 31.91 30.60 -0.49
N ASN A 577 31.89 29.36 -0.01
CA ASN A 577 33.11 28.60 0.26
C ASN A 577 33.94 28.31 -1.00
N SER A 578 33.31 27.99 -2.11
CA SER A 578 34.00 27.77 -3.38
C SER A 578 34.75 29.01 -3.87
N VAL A 579 34.13 30.17 -3.68
CA VAL A 579 34.76 31.47 -4.00
C VAL A 579 35.94 31.72 -3.07
N VAL A 580 35.77 31.56 -1.75
CA VAL A 580 36.86 31.72 -0.75
C VAL A 580 38.00 30.75 -1.03
N GLN A 581 37.75 29.51 -1.35
CA GLN A 581 38.79 28.54 -1.72
C GLN A 581 39.51 28.92 -3.00
N LYS A 582 38.81 29.40 -4.04
CA LYS A 582 39.45 29.92 -5.26
C LYS A 582 40.34 31.13 -4.94
N TYR A 583 39.90 32.05 -4.12
CA TYR A 583 40.72 33.20 -3.70
C TYR A 583 41.91 32.77 -2.85
N ALA A 584 41.75 31.84 -1.92
CA ALA A 584 42.83 31.25 -1.13
C ALA A 584 43.84 30.54 -2.03
N HIS A 585 43.36 29.68 -2.95
CA HIS A 585 44.24 28.97 -3.86
C HIS A 585 45.03 29.93 -4.78
N ASN A 586 44.39 30.93 -5.34
CA ASN A 586 45.07 31.97 -6.15
C ASN A 586 46.09 32.74 -5.32
N ARG A 587 45.80 33.09 -4.05
CA ARG A 587 46.73 33.78 -3.16
C ARG A 587 47.94 32.92 -2.78
N TRP A 588 47.73 31.59 -2.56
CA TRP A 588 48.81 30.65 -2.35
C TRP A 588 49.64 30.41 -3.61
N ALA A 589 49.01 30.28 -4.77
CA ALA A 589 49.69 30.16 -6.06
C ALA A 589 50.52 31.38 -6.39
N THR A 590 49.99 32.61 -6.14
CA THR A 590 50.73 33.87 -6.33
C THR A 590 51.89 33.98 -5.33
N ARG A 591 51.74 33.55 -4.07
CA ARG A 591 52.79 33.54 -3.05
C ARG A 591 53.86 32.52 -3.35
N ALA A 592 53.48 31.34 -3.86
CA ALA A 592 54.43 30.30 -4.29
C ALA A 592 55.22 30.75 -5.53
N GLN A 593 54.59 31.50 -6.47
CA GLN A 593 55.29 32.08 -7.59
C GLN A 593 56.19 33.22 -7.20
N SER A 594 55.82 34.04 -6.20
CA SER A 594 56.71 35.09 -5.65
C SER A 594 57.90 34.48 -4.88
N GLN A 595 57.68 33.42 -4.10
CA GLN A 595 58.77 32.72 -3.45
C GLN A 595 59.72 32.03 -4.42
N LYS A 596 59.24 31.45 -5.54
CA LYS A 596 60.08 30.96 -6.60
C LYS A 596 60.89 32.03 -7.32
N ARG A 597 60.42 33.27 -7.37
CA ARG A 597 61.18 34.45 -7.90
C ARG A 597 62.24 34.95 -6.93
N TYR A 598 62.18 34.60 -5.66
CA TYR A 598 63.17 34.99 -4.63
C TYR A 598 63.97 33.82 -4.10
N SER A 599 63.76 32.60 -4.56
CA SER A 599 64.73 31.49 -4.41
C SER A 599 65.81 31.66 -5.46
N VAL A 600 66.70 32.59 -5.19
CA VAL A 600 67.98 32.62 -5.84
C VAL A 600 68.63 31.25 -5.57
N ASN A 601 69.03 30.54 -6.59
CA ASN A 601 69.59 29.24 -6.48
C ASN A 601 70.98 29.38 -5.81
N LEU A 602 71.04 29.10 -4.50
CA LEU A 602 72.28 29.19 -3.74
C LEU A 602 73.43 28.40 -4.40
N ASP A 603 73.08 27.34 -5.10
CA ASP A 603 74.04 26.47 -5.79
C ASP A 603 74.62 27.17 -7.02
N GLU A 604 73.85 28.02 -7.72
CA GLU A 604 74.36 28.85 -8.82
C GLU A 604 75.29 29.96 -8.30
N ILE A 605 74.97 30.60 -7.16
CA ILE A 605 75.83 31.62 -6.56
C ILE A 605 77.13 31.00 -6.04
N ILE A 606 77.06 29.84 -5.44
CA ILE A 606 78.24 29.13 -4.97
C ILE A 606 79.09 28.67 -6.15
N ALA A 607 78.50 28.22 -7.25
CA ALA A 607 79.23 27.84 -8.47
C ALA A 607 79.90 29.04 -9.17
N GLU A 608 79.23 30.21 -9.23
CA GLU A 608 79.82 31.46 -9.78
C GLU A 608 80.96 32.02 -8.89
N GLN A 609 80.79 31.96 -7.57
CA GLN A 609 81.87 32.34 -6.63
C GLN A 609 83.09 31.38 -6.70
N TRP A 610 82.88 30.08 -6.92
CA TRP A 610 83.95 29.12 -7.09
C TRP A 610 84.73 29.33 -8.39
N GLN A 611 84.07 29.68 -9.48
CA GLN A 611 84.71 29.99 -10.78
C GLN A 611 85.49 31.34 -10.72
N GLN A 612 85.06 32.30 -9.92
CA GLN A 612 85.82 33.60 -9.74
C GLN A 612 86.97 33.50 -8.76
N THR A 613 87.04 32.48 -7.94
CA THR A 613 88.10 32.38 -6.89
C THR A 613 89.20 31.35 -7.23
N TYR A 614 88.87 30.39 -8.10
CA TYR A 614 89.78 29.27 -8.40
C TYR A 614 89.84 28.89 -9.94
N GLY A 615 89.34 29.74 -10.84
CA GLY A 615 89.46 29.57 -12.31
C GLY A 615 90.57 30.41 -12.93
#